data_b8f079615f0d795efd633e658388671b
#
_entry.id   b8f079615f0d795efd633e658388671b
#
_cell.length_a   1.000
_cell.length_b   1.000
_cell.length_c   1.000
_cell.angle_alpha   90.00
_cell.angle_beta   90.00
_cell.angle_gamma   90.00
#
_symmetry.space_group_name_H-M   'P 1'
#
loop_
_entity.id
_entity.type
_entity.pdbx_description
1 polymer ?
#
loop_
_entity_poly.entity_id
_entity_poly.type
_entity_poly.pdbx_seq_one_letter_code
_entity_poly.pdbx_strand_id
1 'polypeptide(L)'
;KDSNALIFRLGTLFGISDEFSRVRLDLVVNILTAKALIDKKISVFGGDQWRPLLHVNDVSNAISHCLNTDVTGIYNLHYKNYKIIDIAKEIEKKVKDVEVEVTPMSFEDARNYQVSSQKLLDETGFEASIELIKGVNEIYDLIFHNRIKDITDPRYSNQNFLQKFGVS
;
A
#
# COMPACT_ATOMS: atom_id res chain seq x y z
N LYS A 1 -29.54 8.93 -15.46
CA LYS A 1 -28.56 9.23 -16.52
C LYS A 1 -27.45 8.23 -16.32
N ASP A 2 -27.33 7.30 -17.23
CA ASP A 2 -26.21 6.36 -17.23
C ASP A 2 -24.95 7.18 -17.55
N SER A 3 -24.07 7.31 -16.57
CA SER A 3 -22.79 7.96 -16.77
C SER A 3 -21.82 6.91 -17.34
N ASN A 4 -21.21 7.21 -18.49
CA ASN A 4 -20.14 6.40 -19.07
C ASN A 4 -18.84 6.57 -18.26
N ALA A 5 -18.91 6.25 -16.95
CA ALA A 5 -17.79 6.40 -16.04
C ALA A 5 -17.16 5.04 -15.74
N LEU A 6 -15.83 5.02 -15.70
CA LEU A 6 -15.02 3.93 -15.17
C LEU A 6 -14.63 4.27 -13.74
N ILE A 7 -14.95 3.38 -12.80
CA ILE A 7 -14.70 3.58 -11.38
C ILE A 7 -13.86 2.43 -10.84
N PHE A 8 -12.67 2.72 -10.32
CA PHE A 8 -11.85 1.73 -9.62
C PHE A 8 -12.08 1.78 -8.11
N ARG A 9 -12.33 0.60 -7.51
CA ARG A 9 -12.22 0.38 -6.07
C ARG A 9 -10.84 -0.19 -5.80
N LEU A 10 -9.96 0.65 -5.27
CA LEU A 10 -8.55 0.31 -5.09
C LEU A 10 -8.34 -0.55 -3.85
N GLY A 11 -7.45 -1.52 -3.94
CA GLY A 11 -6.85 -2.18 -2.80
C GLY A 11 -6.05 -1.21 -1.93
N THR A 12 -5.49 -1.71 -0.84
CA THR A 12 -4.60 -0.93 0.04
C THR A 12 -3.32 -0.58 -0.73
N LEU A 13 -3.12 0.71 -0.94
CA LEU A 13 -1.97 1.20 -1.70
C LEU A 13 -0.65 0.99 -0.95
N PHE A 14 0.43 0.78 -1.70
CA PHE A 14 1.80 0.73 -1.19
C PHE A 14 2.80 1.24 -2.24
N GLY A 15 4.06 1.40 -1.82
CA GLY A 15 5.13 1.91 -2.67
C GLY A 15 5.11 3.43 -2.82
N ILE A 16 5.85 3.92 -3.80
CA ILE A 16 5.94 5.32 -4.20
C ILE A 16 5.69 5.47 -5.69
N SER A 17 5.15 6.62 -6.12
CA SER A 17 4.89 6.87 -7.55
C SER A 17 6.15 7.32 -8.29
N ASP A 18 6.82 8.33 -7.77
CA ASP A 18 8.06 8.90 -8.30
C ASP A 18 8.88 9.57 -7.20
N GLU A 19 10.08 10.05 -7.55
CA GLU A 19 11.01 10.67 -6.61
C GLU A 19 10.55 12.03 -6.06
N PHE A 20 9.61 12.71 -6.70
CA PHE A 20 9.09 14.01 -6.28
C PHE A 20 7.77 13.92 -5.53
N SER A 21 7.10 12.76 -5.58
CA SER A 21 5.82 12.58 -4.93
C SER A 21 5.91 12.62 -3.41
N ARG A 22 4.82 13.02 -2.79
CA ARG A 22 4.69 12.93 -1.35
C ARG A 22 4.64 11.47 -0.91
N VAL A 23 5.58 11.07 -0.09
CA VAL A 23 5.59 9.74 0.50
C VAL A 23 4.53 9.64 1.59
N ARG A 24 3.80 8.52 1.63
CA ARG A 24 2.87 8.18 2.69
C ARG A 24 3.42 7.02 3.51
N LEU A 25 3.77 7.29 4.76
CA LEU A 25 4.20 6.25 5.71
C LEU A 25 3.06 5.73 6.59
N ASP A 26 1.85 6.26 6.45
CA ASP A 26 0.63 5.75 7.10
C ASP A 26 -0.03 4.58 6.35
N LEU A 27 0.64 4.03 5.35
CA LEU A 27 0.25 2.83 4.61
C LEU A 27 0.99 1.61 5.15
N VAL A 28 0.29 0.49 5.33
CA VAL A 28 0.81 -0.67 6.07
C VAL A 28 2.18 -1.17 5.60
N VAL A 29 2.38 -1.36 4.29
CA VAL A 29 3.68 -1.82 3.77
C VAL A 29 4.76 -0.78 4.01
N ASN A 30 4.45 0.49 3.75
CA ASN A 30 5.41 1.58 3.86
C ASN A 30 5.84 1.81 5.31
N ILE A 31 4.91 1.82 6.26
CA ILE A 31 5.24 2.04 7.68
C ILE A 31 5.98 0.85 8.30
N LEU A 32 5.57 -0.39 7.97
CA LEU A 32 6.27 -1.57 8.49
C LEU A 32 7.70 -1.63 7.96
N THR A 33 7.92 -1.31 6.68
CA THR A 33 9.27 -1.23 6.10
C THR A 33 10.11 -0.14 6.77
N ALA A 34 9.54 1.04 6.98
CA ALA A 34 10.23 2.15 7.62
C ALA A 34 10.63 1.81 9.06
N LYS A 35 9.73 1.22 9.85
CA LYS A 35 10.01 0.78 11.22
C LYS A 35 11.05 -0.35 11.26
N ALA A 36 10.98 -1.31 10.36
CA ALA A 36 11.98 -2.36 10.25
C ALA A 36 13.40 -1.78 10.07
N LEU A 37 13.54 -0.73 9.28
CA LEU A 37 14.83 -0.11 9.00
C LEU A 37 15.37 0.71 10.18
N ILE A 38 14.50 1.47 10.83
CA ILE A 38 14.90 2.46 11.84
C ILE A 38 14.87 1.84 13.24
N ASP A 39 13.75 1.20 13.60
CA ASP A 39 13.54 0.67 14.95
C ASP A 39 14.06 -0.77 15.09
N LYS A 40 14.43 -1.41 13.97
CA LYS A 40 14.75 -2.85 13.93
C LYS A 40 13.65 -3.74 14.49
N LYS A 41 12.42 -3.24 14.45
CA LYS A 41 11.25 -3.93 15.01
C LYS A 41 10.02 -3.68 14.16
N ILE A 42 9.26 -4.76 13.94
CA ILE A 42 7.94 -4.73 13.32
C ILE A 42 6.93 -5.22 14.34
N SER A 43 6.03 -4.35 14.79
CA SER A 43 4.90 -4.76 15.65
C SER A 43 3.69 -5.05 14.78
N VAL A 44 3.23 -6.30 14.82
CA VAL A 44 2.05 -6.79 14.10
C VAL A 44 0.92 -7.00 15.10
N PHE A 45 -0.19 -6.29 14.91
CA PHE A 45 -1.38 -6.44 15.73
C PHE A 45 -2.31 -7.50 15.13
N GLY A 46 -2.44 -8.66 15.79
CA GLY A 46 -3.18 -9.83 15.32
C GLY A 46 -2.42 -10.60 14.24
N GLY A 47 -2.32 -10.08 13.04
CA GLY A 47 -1.53 -10.63 11.93
C GLY A 47 -2.31 -11.45 10.91
N ASP A 48 -3.42 -12.08 11.29
CA ASP A 48 -4.23 -12.92 10.40
C ASP A 48 -5.19 -12.15 9.48
N GLN A 49 -5.32 -10.85 9.68
CA GLN A 49 -6.20 -10.00 8.86
C GLN A 49 -5.67 -9.92 7.43
N TRP A 50 -6.57 -10.09 6.47
CA TRP A 50 -6.29 -9.93 5.06
C TRP A 50 -6.32 -8.47 4.62
N ARG A 51 -5.40 -8.12 3.73
CA ARG A 51 -5.36 -6.84 3.00
C ARG A 51 -5.12 -7.09 1.52
N PRO A 52 -6.01 -6.64 0.65
CA PRO A 52 -5.72 -6.58 -0.78
C PRO A 52 -4.70 -5.47 -1.01
N LEU A 53 -3.52 -5.80 -1.50
CA LEU A 53 -2.47 -4.83 -1.78
C LEU A 53 -2.49 -4.41 -3.25
N LEU A 54 -2.09 -3.16 -3.49
CA LEU A 54 -1.98 -2.59 -4.83
C LEU A 54 -0.84 -1.58 -4.86
N HIS A 55 0.13 -1.78 -5.74
CA HIS A 55 1.18 -0.78 -5.93
C HIS A 55 0.63 0.48 -6.61
N VAL A 56 1.08 1.65 -6.18
CA VAL A 56 0.55 2.93 -6.69
C VAL A 56 0.76 3.08 -8.20
N ASN A 57 1.83 2.53 -8.78
CA ASN A 57 2.08 2.57 -10.21
C ASN A 57 1.15 1.63 -11.00
N ASP A 58 0.66 0.54 -10.40
CA ASP A 58 -0.37 -0.29 -11.05
C ASP A 58 -1.71 0.44 -11.20
N VAL A 59 -1.99 1.43 -10.32
CA VAL A 59 -3.15 2.31 -10.52
C VAL A 59 -3.00 3.13 -11.80
N SER A 60 -1.82 3.72 -12.01
CA SER A 60 -1.52 4.50 -13.22
C SER A 60 -1.55 3.63 -14.47
N ASN A 61 -1.00 2.41 -14.38
CA ASN A 61 -1.01 1.43 -15.47
C ASN A 61 -2.45 1.03 -15.84
N ALA A 62 -3.29 0.75 -14.84
CA ALA A 62 -4.71 0.42 -15.06
C ALA A 62 -5.46 1.56 -15.73
N ILE A 63 -5.28 2.80 -15.26
CA ILE A 63 -5.90 3.98 -15.85
C ILE A 63 -5.44 4.12 -17.30
N SER A 64 -4.13 4.09 -17.55
CA SER A 64 -3.57 4.23 -18.91
C SER A 64 -4.08 3.13 -19.86
N HIS A 65 -4.16 1.89 -19.38
CA HIS A 65 -4.68 0.77 -20.16
C HIS A 65 -6.14 0.97 -20.52
N CYS A 66 -6.97 1.32 -19.53
CA CYS A 66 -8.41 1.45 -19.72
C CYS A 66 -8.84 2.71 -20.51
N LEU A 67 -7.99 3.75 -20.59
CA LEU A 67 -8.26 4.92 -21.45
C LEU A 67 -8.41 4.56 -22.92
N ASN A 68 -7.85 3.44 -23.35
CA ASN A 68 -7.94 2.95 -24.72
C ASN A 68 -9.04 1.88 -24.91
N THR A 69 -9.95 1.77 -23.97
CA THR A 69 -11.08 0.82 -24.00
C THR A 69 -12.40 1.56 -23.81
N ASP A 70 -13.50 0.94 -24.24
CA ASP A 70 -14.86 1.48 -24.04
C ASP A 70 -15.51 0.96 -22.74
N VAL A 71 -14.72 0.39 -21.82
CA VAL A 71 -15.25 -0.20 -20.60
C VAL A 71 -15.76 0.87 -19.63
N THR A 72 -16.92 0.61 -19.05
CA THR A 72 -17.57 1.46 -18.05
C THR A 72 -18.05 0.63 -16.87
N GLY A 73 -18.31 1.30 -15.75
CA GLY A 73 -18.81 0.64 -14.56
C GLY A 73 -17.80 0.60 -13.41
N ILE A 74 -18.02 -0.34 -12.48
CA ILE A 74 -17.24 -0.42 -11.24
C ILE A 74 -16.39 -1.68 -11.26
N TYR A 75 -15.08 -1.50 -11.02
CA TYR A 75 -14.09 -2.57 -11.00
C TYR A 75 -13.26 -2.51 -9.73
N ASN A 76 -13.04 -3.66 -9.11
CA ASN A 76 -12.03 -3.76 -8.08
C ASN A 76 -10.65 -3.84 -8.75
N LEU A 77 -9.65 -3.20 -8.12
CA LEU A 77 -8.27 -3.23 -8.58
C LEU A 77 -7.35 -3.52 -7.40
N HIS A 78 -6.70 -4.70 -7.44
CA HIS A 78 -5.69 -5.12 -6.48
C HIS A 78 -4.67 -6.02 -7.18
N TYR A 79 -3.49 -6.14 -6.60
CA TYR A 79 -2.46 -7.09 -7.04
C TYR A 79 -2.70 -8.47 -6.39
N LYS A 80 -2.63 -8.53 -5.07
CA LYS A 80 -2.77 -9.78 -4.32
C LYS A 80 -3.28 -9.53 -2.91
N ASN A 81 -4.00 -10.52 -2.36
CA ASN A 81 -4.40 -10.50 -0.95
C ASN A 81 -3.26 -11.07 -0.09
N TYR A 82 -2.85 -10.34 0.95
CA TYR A 82 -1.84 -10.73 1.92
C TYR A 82 -2.40 -10.70 3.33
N LYS A 83 -1.95 -11.60 4.19
CA LYS A 83 -2.09 -11.42 5.62
C LYS A 83 -1.07 -10.40 6.12
N ILE A 84 -1.39 -9.65 7.16
CA ILE A 84 -0.45 -8.65 7.72
C ILE A 84 0.84 -9.32 8.18
N ILE A 85 0.75 -10.51 8.80
CA ILE A 85 1.94 -11.26 9.20
C ILE A 85 2.84 -11.66 8.02
N ASP A 86 2.25 -11.97 6.87
CA ASP A 86 3.04 -12.34 5.68
C ASP A 86 3.75 -11.12 5.09
N ILE A 87 3.13 -9.93 5.16
CA ILE A 87 3.79 -8.66 4.79
C ILE A 87 5.03 -8.45 5.67
N ALA A 88 4.89 -8.61 6.99
CA ALA A 88 6.00 -8.45 7.93
C ALA A 88 7.15 -9.43 7.64
N LYS A 89 6.84 -10.70 7.36
CA LYS A 89 7.84 -11.72 6.97
C LYS A 89 8.56 -11.40 5.66
N GLU A 90 7.87 -10.87 4.66
CA GLU A 90 8.52 -10.45 3.41
C GLU A 90 9.49 -9.26 3.65
N ILE A 91 9.12 -8.34 4.53
CA ILE A 91 9.99 -7.23 4.93
C ILE A 91 11.22 -7.75 5.72
N GLU A 92 11.01 -8.67 6.66
CA GLU A 92 12.08 -9.30 7.47
C GLU A 92 13.14 -9.99 6.59
N LYS A 93 12.73 -10.67 5.51
CA LYS A 93 13.67 -11.27 4.55
C LYS A 93 14.60 -10.24 3.89
N LYS A 94 14.12 -9.02 3.69
CA LYS A 94 14.86 -7.94 3.04
C LYS A 94 15.71 -7.13 4.01
N VAL A 95 15.18 -6.86 5.20
CA VAL A 95 15.85 -6.02 6.21
C VAL A 95 16.46 -6.94 7.26
N LYS A 96 17.79 -6.92 7.39
CA LYS A 96 18.50 -7.74 8.36
C LYS A 96 18.31 -7.25 9.80
N ASP A 97 18.41 -8.17 10.75
CA ASP A 97 18.39 -7.90 12.18
C ASP A 97 17.09 -7.20 12.64
N VAL A 98 15.95 -7.64 12.11
CA VAL A 98 14.61 -7.16 12.46
C VAL A 98 13.90 -8.17 13.35
N GLU A 99 13.32 -7.70 14.44
CA GLU A 99 12.43 -8.49 15.28
C GLU A 99 10.97 -8.29 14.83
N VAL A 100 10.26 -9.39 14.55
CA VAL A 100 8.82 -9.37 14.27
C VAL A 100 8.07 -9.79 15.52
N GLU A 101 7.39 -8.85 16.18
CA GLU A 101 6.57 -9.09 17.36
C GLU A 101 5.09 -9.12 16.98
N VAL A 102 4.42 -10.20 17.34
CA VAL A 102 2.96 -10.31 17.18
C VAL A 102 2.29 -10.06 18.52
N THR A 103 1.45 -9.03 18.57
CA THR A 103 0.67 -8.67 19.75
C THR A 103 -0.82 -8.95 19.54
N PRO A 104 -1.61 -9.12 20.61
CA PRO A 104 -3.05 -9.25 20.47
C PRO A 104 -3.63 -8.07 19.68
N MET A 105 -4.66 -8.35 18.87
CA MET A 105 -5.30 -7.32 18.03
C MET A 105 -5.86 -6.22 18.92
N SER A 106 -5.44 -4.96 18.67
CA SER A 106 -6.12 -3.79 19.21
C SER A 106 -7.34 -3.46 18.34
N PHE A 107 -8.35 -2.81 18.90
CA PHE A 107 -9.59 -2.46 18.19
C PHE A 107 -9.40 -1.48 17.01
N GLU A 108 -8.22 -0.92 16.83
CA GLU A 108 -7.97 0.18 15.89
C GLU A 108 -7.96 -0.21 14.41
N ASP A 109 -7.68 -1.46 14.04
CA ASP A 109 -7.77 -1.92 12.65
C ASP A 109 -8.31 -3.35 12.51
N ALA A 110 -9.59 -3.51 12.80
CA ALA A 110 -10.33 -4.79 12.71
C ALA A 110 -10.72 -5.15 11.26
N ARG A 111 -10.34 -4.36 10.25
CA ARG A 111 -10.68 -4.68 8.85
C ARG A 111 -10.05 -6.00 8.46
N ASN A 112 -10.86 -6.89 7.91
CA ASN A 112 -10.42 -8.20 7.43
C ASN A 112 -11.24 -8.56 6.18
N TYR A 113 -10.64 -8.38 5.01
CA TYR A 113 -11.33 -8.63 3.74
C TYR A 113 -10.34 -8.96 2.62
N GLN A 114 -10.87 -9.69 1.65
CA GLN A 114 -10.19 -10.02 0.41
C GLN A 114 -10.95 -9.42 -0.77
N VAL A 115 -10.24 -9.20 -1.88
CA VAL A 115 -10.80 -8.64 -3.10
C VAL A 115 -10.46 -9.54 -4.27
N SER A 116 -11.34 -9.60 -5.26
CA SER A 116 -11.06 -10.17 -6.58
C SER A 116 -11.15 -9.07 -7.63
N SER A 117 -10.16 -9.01 -8.51
CA SER A 117 -10.12 -8.15 -9.70
C SER A 117 -10.44 -8.91 -10.99
N GLN A 118 -11.00 -10.15 -10.88
CA GLN A 118 -11.26 -11.01 -12.02
C GLN A 118 -12.11 -10.33 -13.09
N LYS A 119 -13.15 -9.58 -12.67
CA LYS A 119 -13.99 -8.82 -13.62
C LYS A 119 -13.18 -7.84 -14.48
N LEU A 120 -12.20 -7.14 -13.86
CA LEU A 120 -11.35 -6.22 -14.61
C LEU A 120 -10.49 -6.97 -15.64
N LEU A 121 -9.88 -8.08 -15.22
CA LEU A 121 -9.08 -8.93 -16.11
C LEU A 121 -9.92 -9.46 -17.28
N ASP A 122 -11.10 -10.01 -16.99
CA ASP A 122 -11.97 -10.63 -18.02
C ASP A 122 -12.45 -9.62 -19.07
N GLU A 123 -12.75 -8.38 -18.64
CA GLU A 123 -13.34 -7.38 -19.54
C GLU A 123 -12.30 -6.48 -20.20
N THR A 124 -11.09 -6.34 -19.64
CA THR A 124 -10.07 -5.42 -20.17
C THR A 124 -8.75 -6.08 -20.51
N GLY A 125 -8.48 -7.28 -20.01
CA GLY A 125 -7.17 -7.92 -20.09
C GLY A 125 -6.12 -7.34 -19.14
N PHE A 126 -6.48 -6.36 -18.27
CA PHE A 126 -5.54 -5.76 -17.33
C PHE A 126 -5.43 -6.56 -16.05
N GLU A 127 -4.20 -6.81 -15.64
CA GLU A 127 -3.84 -7.40 -14.35
C GLU A 127 -2.73 -6.58 -13.69
N ALA A 128 -2.91 -6.26 -12.39
CA ALA A 128 -1.87 -5.62 -11.60
C ALA A 128 -0.71 -6.62 -11.36
N SER A 129 0.53 -6.19 -11.50
CA SER A 129 1.69 -7.08 -11.55
C SER A 129 2.86 -6.68 -10.64
N ILE A 130 2.80 -5.50 -10.02
CA ILE A 130 3.92 -4.99 -9.23
C ILE A 130 3.92 -5.67 -7.86
N GLU A 131 4.96 -6.44 -7.60
CA GLU A 131 5.11 -7.25 -6.40
C GLU A 131 5.39 -6.41 -5.15
N LEU A 132 5.01 -6.96 -3.99
CA LEU A 132 5.23 -6.36 -2.67
C LEU A 132 6.69 -5.93 -2.46
N ILE A 133 7.65 -6.76 -2.86
CA ILE A 133 9.07 -6.50 -2.67
C ILE A 133 9.55 -5.23 -3.40
N LYS A 134 8.90 -4.85 -4.50
CA LYS A 134 9.21 -3.60 -5.21
C LYS A 134 8.97 -2.39 -4.31
N GLY A 135 7.79 -2.30 -3.69
CA GLY A 135 7.46 -1.21 -2.77
C GLY A 135 8.31 -1.22 -1.50
N VAL A 136 8.66 -2.41 -0.98
CA VAL A 136 9.61 -2.54 0.14
C VAL A 136 10.98 -1.96 -0.24
N ASN A 137 11.51 -2.27 -1.43
CA ASN A 137 12.79 -1.73 -1.91
C ASN A 137 12.71 -0.20 -2.07
N GLU A 138 11.64 0.33 -2.61
CA GLU A 138 11.44 1.78 -2.79
C GLU A 138 11.51 2.53 -1.45
N ILE A 139 10.84 2.05 -0.43
CA ILE A 139 10.88 2.66 0.91
C ILE A 139 12.27 2.47 1.55
N TYR A 140 12.88 1.29 1.35
CA TYR A 140 14.25 1.02 1.80
C TYR A 140 15.21 2.08 1.24
N ASP A 141 15.19 2.31 -0.07
CA ASP A 141 16.09 3.23 -0.75
C ASP A 141 15.88 4.68 -0.30
N LEU A 142 14.64 5.12 -0.07
CA LEU A 142 14.35 6.46 0.45
C LEU A 142 14.98 6.71 1.83
N ILE A 143 14.92 5.71 2.71
CA ILE A 143 15.49 5.82 4.06
C ILE A 143 17.01 5.68 4.01
N PHE A 144 17.53 4.69 3.28
CA PHE A 144 18.95 4.43 3.15
C PHE A 144 19.72 5.64 2.58
N HIS A 145 19.14 6.34 1.61
CA HIS A 145 19.70 7.55 1.02
C HIS A 145 19.35 8.85 1.77
N ASN A 146 18.83 8.74 3.01
CA ASN A 146 18.47 9.88 3.87
C ASN A 146 17.45 10.86 3.25
N ARG A 147 16.63 10.42 2.31
CA ARG A 147 15.55 11.24 1.78
C ARG A 147 14.40 11.39 2.80
N ILE A 148 14.16 10.36 3.60
CA ILE A 148 13.31 10.40 4.78
C ILE A 148 14.23 10.39 6.01
N LYS A 149 14.25 11.50 6.75
CA LYS A 149 15.11 11.66 7.94
C LYS A 149 14.37 11.38 9.23
N ASP A 150 13.08 11.63 9.26
CA ASP A 150 12.21 11.45 10.42
C ASP A 150 10.88 10.87 9.95
N ILE A 151 10.64 9.60 10.27
CA ILE A 151 9.40 8.91 9.87
C ILE A 151 8.17 9.39 10.64
N THR A 152 8.36 10.15 11.72
CA THR A 152 7.27 10.72 12.53
C THR A 152 6.80 12.07 12.00
N ASP A 153 7.47 12.64 10.99
CA ASP A 153 7.08 13.94 10.42
C ASP A 153 5.62 13.88 9.93
N PRO A 154 4.77 14.82 10.37
CA PRO A 154 3.36 14.86 10.00
C PRO A 154 3.09 14.85 8.49
N ARG A 155 4.06 15.27 7.68
CA ARG A 155 3.94 15.26 6.21
C ARG A 155 3.77 13.85 5.63
N TYR A 156 4.18 12.81 6.34
CA TYR A 156 4.10 11.42 5.88
C TYR A 156 2.82 10.70 6.31
N SER A 157 1.95 11.34 7.08
CA SER A 157 0.65 10.81 7.49
C SER A 157 -0.47 11.75 7.06
N ASN A 158 -1.51 11.22 6.42
CA ASN A 158 -2.66 12.05 6.04
C ASN A 158 -3.38 12.62 7.26
N GLN A 159 -3.57 11.82 8.29
CA GLN A 159 -4.23 12.26 9.52
C GLN A 159 -3.44 13.37 10.20
N ASN A 160 -2.14 13.15 10.44
CA ASN A 160 -1.29 14.14 11.11
C ASN A 160 -1.10 15.39 10.26
N PHE A 161 -1.03 15.24 8.93
CA PHE A 161 -0.95 16.37 8.02
C PHE A 161 -2.18 17.26 8.11
N LEU A 162 -3.38 16.67 8.06
CA LEU A 162 -4.63 17.42 8.16
C LEU A 162 -4.80 18.07 9.53
N GLN A 163 -4.39 17.42 10.62
CA GLN A 163 -4.42 18.01 11.96
C GLN A 163 -3.48 19.21 12.09
N LYS A 164 -2.31 19.14 11.48
CA LYS A 164 -1.28 20.20 11.63
C LYS A 164 -1.40 21.33 10.61
N PHE A 165 -1.80 21.03 9.40
CA PHE A 165 -1.80 21.95 8.25
C PHE A 165 -3.18 22.08 7.59
N GLY A 166 -4.18 21.32 8.02
CA GLY A 166 -5.51 21.36 7.45
C GLY A 166 -6.16 22.71 7.62
N VAL A 167 -6.85 23.14 6.59
CA VAL A 167 -7.70 24.33 6.67
C VAL A 167 -8.94 23.90 7.45
N SER A 168 -9.15 24.52 8.62
CA SER A 168 -10.37 24.41 9.42
C SER A 168 -11.55 24.99 8.66
#